data_92bacaf4dab673a1cb891091fc0c4045
#
_entry.id   92bacaf4dab673a1cb891091fc0c4045
#
_cell.length_a   1.000
_cell.length_b   1.000
_cell.length_c   1.000
_cell.angle_alpha   90.00
_cell.angle_beta   90.00
_cell.angle_gamma   90.00
#
_symmetry.space_group_name_H-M   'P 1'
#
loop_
_entity.id
_entity.type
_entity.pdbx_description
1 polymer ?
#
loop_
_entity_poly.entity_id
_entity_poly.type
_entity_poly.pdbx_seq_one_letter_code
_entity_poly.pdbx_strand_id
1 'polypeptide(L)'
;MSATATAPAATANPNSPDRAFPLERTRNIGICAHIDAGKTTLTERILFYTGMIHKIGEVHEGTTVTDWMEQERERGITITSAATTCSWLQKPEKDVFKLFDGINMRVNIIDTPGHVDFTAEVERSLRVLDGAIAVFCGVAGVQPQSETVWRQATKYNVPRIAFVNKMDRTGADFDAAVESMRTKLGANVWPILIPLGKEDNLRGQIDVVNQKAVLYSDNDVMGSTYEVAEIPDDHKEMAKKAYDDLVTQMTDLDEEIGMMF
;
A
#
# COMPACT_ATOMS: atom_id res chain seq x y z
N MET A 1 30.55 -36.22 6.83
CA MET A 1 29.33 -36.51 7.62
C MET A 1 28.33 -35.40 7.32
N SER A 2 27.38 -35.68 6.46
CA SER A 2 26.38 -34.71 6.00
C SER A 2 25.23 -34.71 7.02
N ALA A 3 25.00 -33.59 7.68
CA ALA A 3 23.84 -33.40 8.54
C ALA A 3 22.64 -32.99 7.67
N THR A 4 21.78 -33.93 7.40
CA THR A 4 20.44 -33.71 6.83
C THR A 4 19.62 -32.90 7.83
N ALA A 5 19.39 -31.64 7.54
CA ALA A 5 18.40 -30.82 8.25
C ALA A 5 17.00 -31.35 7.92
N THR A 6 16.38 -32.05 8.84
CA THR A 6 14.98 -32.47 8.77
C THR A 6 14.11 -31.24 8.91
N ALA A 7 13.34 -30.92 7.87
CA ALA A 7 12.31 -29.90 7.94
C ALA A 7 11.27 -30.26 9.01
N PRO A 8 10.81 -29.35 9.86
CA PRO A 8 9.79 -29.63 10.86
C PRO A 8 8.47 -29.98 10.19
N ALA A 9 7.86 -31.07 10.62
CA ALA A 9 6.62 -31.60 10.13
C ALA A 9 5.48 -30.57 10.30
N ALA A 10 4.74 -30.34 9.22
CA ALA A 10 3.61 -29.43 9.13
C ALA A 10 2.36 -30.03 9.82
N THR A 11 2.25 -29.90 11.13
CA THR A 11 1.00 -30.04 11.90
C THR A 11 0.94 -29.10 13.09
N ALA A 12 1.48 -27.89 12.96
CA ALA A 12 1.34 -26.90 14.02
C ALA A 12 -0.11 -26.35 13.97
N ASN A 13 -0.83 -26.55 15.08
CA ASN A 13 -2.12 -25.89 15.33
C ASN A 13 -1.98 -24.40 14.98
N PRO A 14 -2.85 -23.83 14.10
CA PRO A 14 -2.79 -22.42 13.71
C PRO A 14 -2.80 -21.45 14.90
N ASN A 15 -3.35 -21.84 16.02
CA ASN A 15 -3.40 -21.08 17.27
C ASN A 15 -2.47 -21.66 18.36
N SER A 16 -1.37 -22.31 17.99
CA SER A 16 -0.38 -22.79 18.95
C SER A 16 0.16 -21.64 19.79
N PRO A 17 0.22 -21.79 21.14
CA PRO A 17 0.82 -20.80 22.03
C PRO A 17 2.31 -20.54 21.76
N ASP A 18 2.98 -21.43 21.03
CA ASP A 18 4.38 -21.31 20.66
C ASP A 18 4.62 -20.39 19.46
N ARG A 19 3.57 -19.88 18.81
CA ARG A 19 3.70 -18.89 17.73
C ARG A 19 3.91 -17.50 18.29
N ALA A 20 4.93 -16.80 17.78
CA ALA A 20 5.18 -15.40 18.13
C ALA A 20 3.99 -14.48 17.74
N PHE A 21 3.26 -14.84 16.69
CA PHE A 21 2.04 -14.15 16.23
C PHE A 21 0.95 -15.15 15.87
N PRO A 22 -0.27 -15.01 16.39
CA PRO A 22 -1.42 -15.80 15.95
C PRO A 22 -1.76 -15.48 14.48
N LEU A 23 -2.43 -16.40 13.79
CA LEU A 23 -2.80 -16.20 12.37
C LEU A 23 -3.74 -15.03 12.18
N GLU A 24 -4.58 -14.73 13.13
CA GLU A 24 -5.49 -13.57 13.13
C GLU A 24 -4.74 -12.24 13.05
N ARG A 25 -3.48 -12.22 13.51
CA ARG A 25 -2.59 -11.06 13.48
C ARG A 25 -1.48 -11.17 12.42
N THR A 26 -1.63 -12.06 11.47
CA THR A 26 -0.68 -12.24 10.36
C THR A 26 -1.38 -11.97 9.04
N ARG A 27 -0.79 -11.11 8.19
CA ARG A 27 -1.32 -10.79 6.86
C ARG A 27 -0.21 -10.84 5.81
N ASN A 28 -0.56 -11.43 4.68
CA ASN A 28 0.27 -11.44 3.47
C ASN A 28 -0.20 -10.33 2.54
N ILE A 29 0.62 -9.32 2.35
CA ILE A 29 0.28 -8.15 1.53
C ILE A 29 1.18 -8.11 0.30
N GLY A 30 0.57 -8.08 -0.88
CA GLY A 30 1.28 -7.89 -2.14
C GLY A 30 1.44 -6.41 -2.48
N ILE A 31 2.57 -6.01 -3.06
CA ILE A 31 2.73 -4.67 -3.64
C ILE A 31 2.87 -4.83 -5.14
N CYS A 32 1.90 -4.29 -5.88
CA CYS A 32 1.80 -4.39 -7.32
C CYS A 32 1.93 -3.00 -7.95
N ALA A 33 2.76 -2.86 -8.97
CA ALA A 33 3.00 -1.58 -9.61
C ALA A 33 3.43 -1.76 -11.06
N HIS A 34 3.23 -0.72 -11.87
CA HIS A 34 3.96 -0.58 -13.13
C HIS A 34 5.44 -0.26 -12.84
N ILE A 35 6.33 -0.53 -13.81
CA ILE A 35 7.74 -0.16 -13.75
C ILE A 35 7.84 1.33 -13.39
N ASP A 36 8.74 1.69 -12.51
CA ASP A 36 8.97 3.04 -12.02
C ASP A 36 7.78 3.73 -11.33
N ALA A 37 6.67 3.06 -11.04
CA ALA A 37 5.59 3.67 -10.27
C ALA A 37 5.95 3.89 -8.78
N GLY A 38 7.04 3.28 -8.30
CA GLY A 38 7.58 3.44 -6.94
C GLY A 38 7.30 2.27 -6.02
N LYS A 39 7.18 1.05 -6.56
CA LYS A 39 7.00 -0.18 -5.78
C LYS A 39 8.09 -0.35 -4.72
N THR A 40 9.35 -0.41 -5.14
CA THR A 40 10.52 -0.57 -4.26
C THR A 40 10.60 0.56 -3.23
N THR A 41 10.35 1.81 -3.64
CA THR A 41 10.33 2.95 -2.72
C THR A 41 9.28 2.80 -1.63
N LEU A 42 8.08 2.33 -1.97
CA LEU A 42 7.01 2.08 -0.98
C LEU A 42 7.41 0.96 -0.03
N THR A 43 7.95 -0.14 -0.54
CA THR A 43 8.42 -1.27 0.28
C THR A 43 9.50 -0.83 1.27
N GLU A 44 10.53 -0.13 0.80
CA GLU A 44 11.61 0.42 1.64
C GLU A 44 11.07 1.37 2.73
N ARG A 45 10.08 2.21 2.40
CA ARG A 45 9.41 3.09 3.38
C ARG A 45 8.67 2.30 4.45
N ILE A 46 7.93 1.26 4.08
CA ILE A 46 7.24 0.39 5.06
C ILE A 46 8.26 -0.29 5.97
N LEU A 47 9.36 -0.81 5.43
CA LEU A 47 10.41 -1.45 6.21
C LEU A 47 11.12 -0.45 7.15
N PHE A 48 11.30 0.78 6.72
CA PHE A 48 11.85 1.84 7.55
C PHE A 48 10.92 2.21 8.72
N TYR A 49 9.63 2.45 8.45
CA TYR A 49 8.68 2.81 9.51
C TYR A 49 8.41 1.67 10.50
N THR A 50 8.59 0.43 10.08
CA THR A 50 8.51 -0.74 10.97
C THR A 50 9.81 -1.02 11.72
N GLY A 51 10.87 -0.24 11.47
CA GLY A 51 12.18 -0.38 12.13
C GLY A 51 13.00 -1.59 11.66
N MET A 52 12.60 -2.22 10.54
CA MET A 52 13.34 -3.34 9.94
C MET A 52 14.65 -2.88 9.29
N ILE A 53 14.65 -1.65 8.77
CA ILE A 53 15.84 -1.00 8.21
C ILE A 53 16.05 0.36 8.89
N HIS A 54 17.29 0.76 9.04
CA HIS A 54 17.66 2.02 9.69
C HIS A 54 17.87 3.17 8.71
N LYS A 55 18.04 2.87 7.43
CA LYS A 55 18.23 3.83 6.34
C LYS A 55 17.44 3.35 5.14
N ILE A 56 16.73 4.27 4.50
CA ILE A 56 16.01 3.99 3.26
C ILE A 56 17.04 3.87 2.13
N GLY A 57 16.98 2.77 1.37
CA GLY A 57 17.77 2.59 0.16
C GLY A 57 17.15 3.35 -1.02
N GLU A 58 17.99 3.80 -1.94
CA GLU A 58 17.55 4.40 -3.19
C GLU A 58 17.79 3.46 -4.37
N VAL A 59 16.75 3.30 -5.21
CA VAL A 59 16.78 2.41 -6.38
C VAL A 59 17.90 2.80 -7.33
N HIS A 60 18.07 4.11 -7.56
CA HIS A 60 19.09 4.63 -8.49
C HIS A 60 20.54 4.45 -7.98
N GLU A 61 20.72 4.29 -6.68
CA GLU A 61 22.02 4.04 -6.06
C GLU A 61 22.31 2.54 -5.85
N GLY A 62 21.33 1.66 -6.12
CA GLY A 62 21.43 0.22 -5.89
C GLY A 62 21.61 -0.16 -4.41
N THR A 63 21.16 0.69 -3.50
CA THR A 63 21.32 0.52 -2.04
C THR A 63 20.10 -0.09 -1.36
N THR A 64 19.07 -0.48 -2.14
CA THR A 64 17.84 -1.08 -1.64
C THR A 64 18.06 -2.46 -1.05
N VAL A 65 17.34 -2.77 0.03
CA VAL A 65 17.40 -4.07 0.70
C VAL A 65 16.55 -5.11 -0.02
N THR A 66 15.50 -4.68 -0.71
CA THR A 66 14.54 -5.55 -1.39
C THR A 66 15.06 -6.09 -2.72
N ASP A 67 15.86 -5.32 -3.45
CA ASP A 67 16.47 -5.75 -4.71
C ASP A 67 17.85 -6.39 -4.43
N TRP A 68 17.83 -7.66 -4.02
CA TRP A 68 19.04 -8.37 -3.58
C TRP A 68 19.89 -8.96 -4.71
N MET A 69 19.28 -9.19 -5.89
CA MET A 69 20.00 -9.69 -7.08
C MET A 69 20.71 -8.54 -7.81
N GLU A 70 21.93 -8.79 -8.27
CA GLU A 70 22.71 -7.82 -9.06
C GLU A 70 21.95 -7.34 -10.29
N GLN A 71 21.24 -8.25 -10.98
CA GLN A 71 20.42 -7.94 -12.15
C GLN A 71 19.19 -7.07 -11.82
N GLU A 72 18.62 -7.21 -10.63
CA GLU A 72 17.53 -6.35 -10.14
C GLU A 72 18.04 -4.93 -9.90
N ARG A 73 19.20 -4.80 -9.28
CA ARG A 73 19.86 -3.50 -9.02
C ARG A 73 20.27 -2.79 -10.29
N GLU A 74 20.87 -3.51 -11.23
CA GLU A 74 21.32 -2.93 -12.52
C GLU A 74 20.14 -2.45 -13.38
N ARG A 75 19.02 -3.14 -13.34
CA ARG A 75 17.85 -2.84 -14.18
C ARG A 75 16.77 -2.04 -13.48
N GLY A 76 16.86 -1.90 -12.16
CA GLY A 76 15.84 -1.23 -11.34
C GLY A 76 14.46 -1.93 -11.37
N ILE A 77 14.43 -3.25 -11.61
CA ILE A 77 13.20 -4.05 -11.70
C ILE A 77 13.28 -5.26 -10.77
N THR A 78 12.18 -5.60 -10.13
CA THR A 78 12.06 -6.84 -9.37
C THR A 78 11.86 -8.02 -10.33
N ILE A 79 12.72 -9.02 -10.25
CA ILE A 79 12.67 -10.23 -11.08
C ILE A 79 12.05 -11.39 -10.29
N THR A 80 12.46 -11.56 -9.04
CA THR A 80 12.03 -12.67 -8.19
C THR A 80 11.11 -12.17 -7.08
N SER A 81 10.00 -12.87 -6.84
CA SER A 81 9.15 -12.57 -5.69
C SER A 81 9.90 -12.80 -4.39
N ALA A 82 10.12 -11.74 -3.64
CA ALA A 82 10.70 -11.79 -2.31
C ALA A 82 9.62 -11.61 -1.24
N ALA A 83 9.71 -12.36 -0.16
CA ALA A 83 8.84 -12.18 0.99
C ALA A 83 9.65 -11.59 2.15
N THR A 84 9.32 -10.37 2.54
CA THR A 84 9.94 -9.69 3.68
C THR A 84 8.92 -9.57 4.79
N THR A 85 9.29 -10.02 6.00
CA THR A 85 8.40 -9.95 7.16
C THR A 85 8.72 -8.74 8.00
N CYS A 86 7.73 -7.95 8.34
CA CYS A 86 7.83 -6.87 9.32
C CYS A 86 6.76 -6.98 10.40
N SER A 87 7.00 -6.31 11.51
CA SER A 87 6.07 -6.20 12.61
C SER A 87 5.52 -4.77 12.64
N TRP A 88 4.22 -4.62 12.44
CA TRP A 88 3.55 -3.33 12.49
C TRP A 88 2.93 -3.14 13.87
N LEU A 89 3.59 -2.36 14.69
CA LEU A 89 3.07 -1.92 15.99
C LEU A 89 2.62 -0.48 15.87
N GLN A 90 1.32 -0.26 15.84
CA GLN A 90 0.78 1.08 15.96
C GLN A 90 0.92 1.53 17.43
N LYS A 91 1.73 2.55 17.66
CA LYS A 91 1.84 3.15 18.98
C LYS A 91 0.57 3.93 19.28
N PRO A 92 -0.05 3.76 20.46
CA PRO A 92 -1.30 4.47 20.81
C PRO A 92 -1.20 6.00 20.64
N GLU A 93 -0.02 6.55 20.87
CA GLU A 93 0.27 7.99 20.73
C GLU A 93 0.21 8.48 19.26
N LYS A 94 0.40 7.57 18.31
CA LYS A 94 0.35 7.83 16.86
C LYS A 94 -0.89 7.25 16.20
N ASP A 95 -1.70 6.50 16.93
CA ASP A 95 -2.98 5.98 16.45
C ASP A 95 -4.07 7.03 16.60
N VAL A 96 -4.01 8.03 15.74
CA VAL A 96 -4.94 9.16 15.72
C VAL A 96 -6.39 8.69 15.57
N PHE A 97 -6.59 7.59 14.88
CA PHE A 97 -7.91 7.06 14.57
C PHE A 97 -8.31 5.88 15.47
N LYS A 98 -7.47 5.50 16.43
CA LYS A 98 -7.68 4.40 17.38
C LYS A 98 -8.09 3.08 16.72
N LEU A 99 -7.61 2.85 15.50
CA LEU A 99 -7.97 1.70 14.67
C LEU A 99 -7.40 0.39 15.19
N PHE A 100 -6.23 0.43 15.84
CA PHE A 100 -5.49 -0.78 16.21
C PHE A 100 -5.16 -0.91 17.69
N ASP A 101 -5.44 0.10 18.50
CA ASP A 101 -5.32 0.13 19.97
C ASP A 101 -4.11 -0.66 20.54
N GLY A 102 -2.92 -0.43 19.95
CA GLY A 102 -1.67 -1.09 20.34
C GLY A 102 -1.52 -2.53 19.87
N ILE A 103 -2.35 -2.99 18.94
CA ILE A 103 -2.24 -4.33 18.37
C ILE A 103 -0.99 -4.43 17.48
N ASN A 104 -0.14 -5.41 17.80
CA ASN A 104 1.02 -5.72 16.96
C ASN A 104 0.61 -6.74 15.90
N MET A 105 0.78 -6.37 14.63
CA MET A 105 0.50 -7.20 13.46
C MET A 105 1.79 -7.68 12.81
N ARG A 106 1.82 -8.94 12.42
CA ARG A 106 2.84 -9.46 11.51
C ARG A 106 2.40 -9.25 10.07
N VAL A 107 3.18 -8.53 9.31
CA VAL A 107 2.93 -8.28 7.89
C VAL A 107 4.04 -8.93 7.08
N ASN A 108 3.68 -9.87 6.21
CA ASN A 108 4.56 -10.41 5.20
C ASN A 108 4.33 -9.63 3.91
N ILE A 109 5.30 -8.82 3.53
CA ILE A 109 5.27 -8.08 2.27
C ILE A 109 5.79 -9.02 1.19
N ILE A 110 4.95 -9.33 0.22
CA ILE A 110 5.31 -10.15 -0.93
C ILE A 110 5.48 -9.20 -2.10
N ASP A 111 6.73 -8.97 -2.46
CA ASP A 111 7.07 -8.13 -3.59
C ASP A 111 6.84 -8.92 -4.88
N THR A 112 5.92 -8.44 -5.72
CA THR A 112 5.57 -9.11 -6.97
C THR A 112 6.30 -8.47 -8.15
N PRO A 113 6.90 -9.27 -9.06
CA PRO A 113 7.46 -8.72 -10.28
C PRO A 113 6.45 -7.87 -11.05
N GLY A 114 6.87 -6.68 -11.47
CA GLY A 114 6.01 -5.76 -12.24
C GLY A 114 5.99 -6.03 -13.74
N HIS A 115 6.82 -6.95 -14.23
CA HIS A 115 7.01 -7.19 -15.67
C HIS A 115 6.09 -8.29 -16.18
N VAL A 116 5.57 -8.12 -17.40
CA VAL A 116 4.64 -9.09 -18.05
C VAL A 116 5.25 -10.47 -18.27
N ASP A 117 6.57 -10.57 -18.35
CA ASP A 117 7.28 -11.83 -18.58
C ASP A 117 7.24 -12.77 -17.36
N PHE A 118 6.90 -12.26 -16.18
CA PHE A 118 6.84 -13.01 -14.91
C PHE A 118 5.42 -13.36 -14.47
N THR A 119 4.53 -13.59 -15.42
CA THR A 119 3.11 -13.87 -15.15
C THR A 119 2.89 -15.03 -14.17
N ALA A 120 3.70 -16.09 -14.27
CA ALA A 120 3.56 -17.27 -13.41
C ALA A 120 3.94 -16.99 -11.95
N GLU A 121 4.99 -16.17 -11.72
CA GLU A 121 5.43 -15.73 -10.40
C GLU A 121 4.39 -14.82 -9.76
N VAL A 122 3.83 -13.89 -10.53
CA VAL A 122 2.73 -13.01 -10.08
C VAL A 122 1.51 -13.82 -9.69
N GLU A 123 1.08 -14.80 -10.52
CA GLU A 123 -0.07 -15.65 -10.22
C GLU A 123 0.14 -16.52 -8.96
N ARG A 124 1.36 -17.03 -8.76
CA ARG A 124 1.69 -17.79 -7.53
C ARG A 124 1.60 -16.91 -6.30
N SER A 125 2.13 -15.70 -6.37
CA SER A 125 2.08 -14.74 -5.28
C SER A 125 0.65 -14.35 -4.94
N LEU A 126 -0.19 -14.04 -5.93
CA LEU A 126 -1.58 -13.64 -5.74
C LEU A 126 -2.44 -14.67 -4.98
N ARG A 127 -2.12 -15.97 -5.09
CA ARG A 127 -2.87 -17.05 -4.42
C ARG A 127 -2.73 -17.05 -2.90
N VAL A 128 -1.69 -16.46 -2.37
CA VAL A 128 -1.38 -16.46 -0.93
C VAL A 128 -1.60 -15.10 -0.28
N LEU A 129 -2.02 -14.09 -1.06
CA LEU A 129 -2.25 -12.74 -0.55
C LEU A 129 -3.60 -12.63 0.16
N ASP A 130 -3.60 -11.99 1.32
CA ASP A 130 -4.79 -11.51 2.01
C ASP A 130 -5.28 -10.18 1.41
N GLY A 131 -4.38 -9.41 0.81
CA GLY A 131 -4.68 -8.15 0.13
C GLY A 131 -3.49 -7.64 -0.67
N ALA A 132 -3.71 -6.61 -1.49
CA ALA A 132 -2.66 -6.00 -2.29
C ALA A 132 -2.74 -4.47 -2.28
N ILE A 133 -1.59 -3.83 -2.42
CA ILE A 133 -1.44 -2.40 -2.67
C ILE A 133 -1.11 -2.24 -4.15
N ALA A 134 -2.01 -1.62 -4.90
CA ALA A 134 -1.79 -1.30 -6.30
C ALA A 134 -1.26 0.14 -6.40
N VAL A 135 0.01 0.30 -6.77
CA VAL A 135 0.68 1.61 -6.85
C VAL A 135 0.52 2.18 -8.25
N PHE A 136 -0.04 3.37 -8.33
CA PHE A 136 -0.21 4.13 -9.57
C PHE A 136 0.61 5.41 -9.53
N CYS A 137 1.11 5.83 -10.68
CA CYS A 137 1.81 7.10 -10.81
C CYS A 137 0.80 8.24 -10.96
N GLY A 138 0.90 9.30 -10.13
CA GLY A 138 0.03 10.47 -10.20
C GLY A 138 0.13 11.24 -11.51
N VAL A 139 1.26 11.10 -12.25
CA VAL A 139 1.42 11.73 -13.56
C VAL A 139 0.88 10.87 -14.69
N ALA A 140 1.13 9.55 -14.66
CA ALA A 140 0.80 8.64 -15.77
C ALA A 140 -0.54 7.92 -15.60
N GLY A 141 -1.09 7.87 -14.39
CA GLY A 141 -2.30 7.11 -14.08
C GLY A 141 -2.13 5.61 -14.32
N VAL A 142 -3.16 4.99 -14.87
CA VAL A 142 -3.15 3.57 -15.23
C VAL A 142 -2.33 3.31 -16.48
N GLN A 143 -1.40 2.38 -16.39
CA GLN A 143 -0.47 1.95 -17.44
C GLN A 143 -0.70 0.46 -17.77
N PRO A 144 -0.24 -0.06 -18.93
CA PRO A 144 -0.60 -1.42 -19.39
C PRO A 144 -0.29 -2.55 -18.44
N GLN A 145 0.84 -2.46 -17.71
CA GLN A 145 1.21 -3.49 -16.72
C GLN A 145 0.28 -3.44 -15.49
N SER A 146 -0.17 -2.25 -15.08
CA SER A 146 -1.16 -2.10 -14.01
C SER A 146 -2.48 -2.80 -14.36
N GLU A 147 -2.92 -2.71 -15.62
CA GLU A 147 -4.13 -3.41 -16.09
C GLU A 147 -3.98 -4.93 -15.99
N THR A 148 -2.84 -5.46 -16.42
CA THR A 148 -2.59 -6.91 -16.39
C THR A 148 -2.64 -7.44 -14.96
N VAL A 149 -1.90 -6.81 -14.04
CA VAL A 149 -1.88 -7.22 -12.63
C VAL A 149 -3.23 -7.01 -11.96
N TRP A 150 -3.94 -5.95 -12.30
CA TRP A 150 -5.31 -5.69 -11.80
C TRP A 150 -6.27 -6.80 -12.19
N ARG A 151 -6.27 -7.23 -13.45
CA ARG A 151 -7.09 -8.35 -13.94
C ARG A 151 -6.74 -9.67 -13.24
N GLN A 152 -5.46 -9.94 -13.06
CA GLN A 152 -5.01 -11.13 -12.33
C GLN A 152 -5.48 -11.10 -10.87
N ALA A 153 -5.33 -9.98 -10.17
CA ALA A 153 -5.82 -9.83 -8.81
C ALA A 153 -7.35 -10.02 -8.72
N THR A 154 -8.10 -9.56 -9.72
CA THR A 154 -9.55 -9.82 -9.83
C THR A 154 -9.85 -11.31 -10.02
N LYS A 155 -9.11 -12.01 -10.88
CA LYS A 155 -9.26 -13.45 -11.11
C LYS A 155 -9.08 -14.26 -9.83
N TYR A 156 -8.18 -13.83 -8.94
CA TYR A 156 -7.90 -14.50 -7.66
C TYR A 156 -8.67 -13.91 -6.47
N ASN A 157 -9.62 -13.00 -6.70
CA ASN A 157 -10.41 -12.32 -5.67
C ASN A 157 -9.55 -11.66 -4.58
N VAL A 158 -8.39 -11.11 -4.94
CA VAL A 158 -7.52 -10.40 -4.00
C VAL A 158 -8.07 -9.00 -3.76
N PRO A 159 -8.48 -8.65 -2.52
CA PRO A 159 -8.83 -7.28 -2.15
C PRO A 159 -7.65 -6.35 -2.36
N ARG A 160 -7.90 -5.10 -2.77
CA ARG A 160 -6.81 -4.17 -3.05
C ARG A 160 -7.16 -2.74 -2.71
N ILE A 161 -6.11 -2.03 -2.30
CA ILE A 161 -6.12 -0.59 -2.08
C ILE A 161 -5.27 0.04 -3.18
N ALA A 162 -5.76 1.09 -3.83
CA ALA A 162 -4.98 1.88 -4.77
C ALA A 162 -4.17 2.93 -4.01
N PHE A 163 -2.90 3.07 -4.35
CA PHE A 163 -1.99 4.08 -3.82
C PHE A 163 -1.46 4.94 -4.96
N VAL A 164 -1.86 6.22 -5.00
CA VAL A 164 -1.38 7.17 -5.99
C VAL A 164 -0.10 7.81 -5.48
N ASN A 165 1.00 7.47 -6.13
CA ASN A 165 2.35 7.89 -5.78
C ASN A 165 2.85 9.01 -6.69
N LYS A 166 3.94 9.69 -6.30
CA LYS A 166 4.60 10.76 -7.06
C LYS A 166 3.72 12.00 -7.25
N MET A 167 2.94 12.34 -6.23
CA MET A 167 2.10 13.53 -6.24
C MET A 167 2.92 14.84 -6.12
N ASP A 168 4.19 14.72 -5.77
CA ASP A 168 5.21 15.76 -5.73
C ASP A 168 5.79 16.11 -7.12
N ARG A 169 5.55 15.30 -8.14
CA ARG A 169 6.12 15.52 -9.47
C ARG A 169 5.29 16.49 -10.29
N THR A 170 5.98 17.28 -11.12
CA THR A 170 5.33 18.16 -12.12
C THR A 170 4.40 17.39 -13.03
N GLY A 171 3.18 17.87 -13.19
CA GLY A 171 2.11 17.23 -13.96
C GLY A 171 1.35 16.14 -13.20
N ALA A 172 1.56 15.98 -11.89
CA ALA A 172 0.77 15.08 -11.08
C ALA A 172 -0.67 15.58 -10.93
N ASP A 173 -1.61 14.68 -11.20
CA ASP A 173 -3.05 14.95 -11.08
C ASP A 173 -3.75 13.74 -10.46
N PHE A 174 -4.23 13.93 -9.23
CA PHE A 174 -4.89 12.87 -8.48
C PHE A 174 -6.22 12.47 -9.10
N ASP A 175 -7.04 13.45 -9.50
CA ASP A 175 -8.36 13.20 -10.05
C ASP A 175 -8.28 12.49 -11.40
N ALA A 176 -7.31 12.90 -12.25
CA ALA A 176 -7.04 12.23 -13.51
C ALA A 176 -6.55 10.77 -13.28
N ALA A 177 -5.73 10.52 -12.25
CA ALA A 177 -5.29 9.17 -11.90
C ALA A 177 -6.47 8.31 -11.45
N VAL A 178 -7.35 8.81 -10.58
CA VAL A 178 -8.57 8.12 -10.12
C VAL A 178 -9.51 7.85 -11.30
N GLU A 179 -9.74 8.83 -12.17
CA GLU A 179 -10.59 8.66 -13.34
C GLU A 179 -10.01 7.63 -14.33
N SER A 180 -8.70 7.58 -14.47
CA SER A 180 -8.06 6.54 -15.29
C SER A 180 -8.29 5.13 -14.74
N MET A 181 -8.41 4.96 -13.41
CA MET A 181 -8.76 3.67 -12.80
C MET A 181 -10.21 3.27 -13.10
N ARG A 182 -11.13 4.23 -13.04
CA ARG A 182 -12.54 3.99 -13.38
C ARG A 182 -12.71 3.60 -14.84
N THR A 183 -12.10 4.36 -15.74
CA THR A 183 -12.29 4.20 -17.19
C THR A 183 -11.52 3.03 -17.78
N LYS A 184 -10.24 2.84 -17.41
CA LYS A 184 -9.39 1.78 -17.99
C LYS A 184 -9.52 0.44 -17.27
N LEU A 185 -9.71 0.44 -15.93
CA LEU A 185 -9.82 -0.80 -15.15
C LEU A 185 -11.27 -1.22 -14.92
N GLY A 186 -12.24 -0.35 -15.20
CA GLY A 186 -13.64 -0.58 -14.83
C GLY A 186 -13.83 -0.74 -13.32
N ALA A 187 -12.95 -0.12 -12.54
CA ALA A 187 -12.89 -0.29 -11.10
C ALA A 187 -13.84 0.67 -10.39
N ASN A 188 -14.55 0.17 -9.37
CA ASN A 188 -15.30 1.01 -8.46
C ASN A 188 -14.34 1.61 -7.43
N VAL A 189 -13.82 2.81 -7.71
CA VAL A 189 -12.77 3.48 -6.93
C VAL A 189 -13.31 4.69 -6.20
N TRP A 190 -13.11 4.71 -4.89
CA TRP A 190 -13.52 5.80 -4.01
C TRP A 190 -12.31 6.27 -3.18
N PRO A 191 -11.95 7.56 -3.27
CA PRO A 191 -10.88 8.13 -2.46
C PRO A 191 -11.26 8.11 -0.97
N ILE A 192 -10.41 7.48 -0.17
CA ILE A 192 -10.47 7.56 1.30
C ILE A 192 -9.48 8.59 1.85
N LEU A 193 -8.45 8.90 1.06
CA LEU A 193 -7.48 9.96 1.31
C LEU A 193 -7.33 10.79 0.04
N ILE A 194 -7.36 12.11 0.17
CA ILE A 194 -7.21 13.05 -0.94
C ILE A 194 -5.99 13.93 -0.67
N PRO A 195 -5.07 14.12 -1.63
CA PRO A 195 -3.90 14.98 -1.41
C PRO A 195 -4.31 16.43 -1.15
N LEU A 196 -3.65 17.06 -0.17
CA LEU A 196 -3.78 18.49 0.11
C LEU A 196 -2.65 19.24 -0.58
N GLY A 197 -2.96 19.75 -1.75
CA GLY A 197 -2.00 20.34 -2.67
C GLY A 197 -1.45 19.32 -3.68
N LYS A 198 -0.60 19.78 -4.57
CA LYS A 198 0.08 18.98 -5.60
C LYS A 198 1.43 19.57 -5.93
N GLU A 199 2.31 18.75 -6.51
CA GLU A 199 3.66 19.16 -6.91
C GLU A 199 4.43 19.76 -5.70
N ASP A 200 5.08 20.90 -5.88
CA ASP A 200 5.82 21.58 -4.82
C ASP A 200 4.92 22.12 -3.67
N ASN A 201 3.61 22.17 -3.89
CA ASN A 201 2.62 22.59 -2.89
C ASN A 201 1.95 21.42 -2.16
N LEU A 202 2.44 20.20 -2.32
CA LEU A 202 1.92 19.03 -1.60
C LEU A 202 2.27 19.16 -0.10
N ARG A 203 1.27 19.47 0.74
CA ARG A 203 1.45 19.73 2.18
C ARG A 203 0.95 18.62 3.08
N GLY A 204 0.14 17.72 2.53
CA GLY A 204 -0.50 16.70 3.35
C GLY A 204 -1.58 15.97 2.58
N GLN A 205 -2.54 15.45 3.34
CA GLN A 205 -3.72 14.78 2.79
C GLN A 205 -4.95 14.99 3.67
N ILE A 206 -6.11 14.88 3.08
CA ILE A 206 -7.40 14.93 3.76
C ILE A 206 -7.89 13.49 3.95
N ASP A 207 -8.15 13.13 5.18
CA ASP A 207 -8.85 11.90 5.53
C ASP A 207 -10.36 12.12 5.34
N VAL A 208 -10.90 11.48 4.31
CA VAL A 208 -12.31 11.61 3.92
C VAL A 208 -13.22 10.99 4.98
N VAL A 209 -12.81 9.87 5.57
CA VAL A 209 -13.62 9.13 6.55
C VAL A 209 -13.74 9.91 7.86
N ASN A 210 -12.61 10.40 8.38
CA ASN A 210 -12.56 11.09 9.65
C ASN A 210 -12.75 12.62 9.54
N GLN A 211 -12.84 13.16 8.33
CA GLN A 211 -13.00 14.59 8.05
C GLN A 211 -11.92 15.43 8.75
N LYS A 212 -10.67 15.03 8.61
CA LYS A 212 -9.49 15.69 9.17
C LYS A 212 -8.41 15.87 8.11
N ALA A 213 -7.56 16.87 8.30
CA ALA A 213 -6.35 17.04 7.50
C ALA A 213 -5.14 16.45 8.24
N VAL A 214 -4.30 15.72 7.52
CA VAL A 214 -3.00 15.25 7.98
C VAL A 214 -1.94 16.09 7.27
N LEU A 215 -1.24 16.93 8.01
CA LEU A 215 -0.24 17.85 7.48
C LEU A 215 1.16 17.29 7.72
N TYR A 216 1.99 17.31 6.67
CA TYR A 216 3.37 16.85 6.76
C TYR A 216 4.26 17.98 7.31
N SER A 217 5.29 17.62 8.06
CA SER A 217 6.26 18.58 8.57
C SER A 217 7.33 18.88 7.52
N ASP A 218 7.50 20.15 7.18
CA ASP A 218 8.54 20.60 6.23
C ASP A 218 9.98 20.29 6.69
N ASN A 219 10.16 20.11 8.00
CA ASN A 219 11.46 19.83 8.61
C ASN A 219 11.80 18.34 8.69
N ASP A 220 10.87 17.45 8.34
CA ASP A 220 11.05 16.01 8.41
C ASP A 220 11.10 15.36 7.03
N VAL A 221 12.30 15.33 6.46
CA VAL A 221 12.57 14.68 5.16
C VAL A 221 12.16 13.21 5.15
N MET A 222 12.14 12.56 6.32
CA MET A 222 11.77 11.14 6.45
C MET A 222 10.26 10.91 6.51
N GLY A 223 9.47 11.97 6.73
CA GLY A 223 8.01 11.90 6.78
C GLY A 223 7.46 11.09 7.96
N SER A 224 8.19 11.04 9.07
CA SER A 224 7.78 10.34 10.30
C SER A 224 6.95 11.20 11.24
N THR A 225 6.94 12.50 11.00
CA THR A 225 6.21 13.52 11.79
C THR A 225 5.09 14.13 10.95
N TYR A 226 3.90 14.12 11.52
CA TYR A 226 2.74 14.76 10.93
C TYR A 226 1.86 15.37 12.02
N GLU A 227 1.03 16.31 11.64
CA GLU A 227 0.04 16.95 12.50
C GLU A 227 -1.36 16.65 11.96
N VAL A 228 -2.30 16.38 12.87
CA VAL A 228 -3.72 16.26 12.52
C VAL A 228 -4.41 17.56 12.84
N ALA A 229 -4.99 18.16 11.82
CA ALA A 229 -5.62 19.46 11.87
C ALA A 229 -7.05 19.41 11.32
N GLU A 230 -7.77 20.51 11.49
CA GLU A 230 -9.05 20.72 10.80
C GLU A 230 -8.80 20.92 9.30
N ILE A 231 -9.76 20.48 8.47
CA ILE A 231 -9.68 20.69 7.02
C ILE A 231 -9.73 22.19 6.73
N PRO A 232 -8.81 22.71 5.90
CA PRO A 232 -8.84 24.12 5.47
C PRO A 232 -10.17 24.50 4.84
N ASP A 233 -10.64 25.74 5.08
CA ASP A 233 -11.98 26.17 4.68
C ASP A 233 -12.23 26.04 3.18
N ASP A 234 -11.22 26.27 2.36
CA ASP A 234 -11.25 26.15 0.89
C ASP A 234 -11.37 24.69 0.40
N HIS A 235 -11.18 23.71 1.27
CA HIS A 235 -11.25 22.27 0.95
C HIS A 235 -12.45 21.58 1.63
N LYS A 236 -13.17 22.24 2.54
CA LYS A 236 -14.28 21.63 3.30
C LYS A 236 -15.40 21.12 2.43
N GLU A 237 -15.83 21.88 1.43
CA GLU A 237 -16.89 21.47 0.51
C GLU A 237 -16.50 20.22 -0.29
N MET A 238 -15.27 20.20 -0.81
CA MET A 238 -14.74 19.05 -1.55
C MET A 238 -14.66 17.80 -0.66
N ALA A 239 -14.14 17.95 0.55
CA ALA A 239 -14.01 16.84 1.50
C ALA A 239 -15.38 16.30 1.92
N LYS A 240 -16.34 17.19 2.18
CA LYS A 240 -17.71 16.78 2.51
C LYS A 240 -18.38 16.06 1.34
N LYS A 241 -18.23 16.59 0.12
CA LYS A 241 -18.76 15.91 -1.07
C LYS A 241 -18.16 14.51 -1.24
N ALA A 242 -16.83 14.38 -1.09
CA ALA A 242 -16.18 13.08 -1.19
C ALA A 242 -16.66 12.10 -0.12
N TYR A 243 -16.96 12.57 1.10
CA TYR A 243 -17.56 11.78 2.16
C TYR A 243 -18.98 11.34 1.81
N ASP A 244 -19.83 12.27 1.37
CA ASP A 244 -21.22 11.99 1.00
C ASP A 244 -21.28 10.98 -0.18
N ASP A 245 -20.41 11.14 -1.18
CA ASP A 245 -20.26 10.21 -2.30
C ASP A 245 -19.80 8.82 -1.83
N LEU A 246 -18.83 8.74 -0.92
CA LEU A 246 -18.34 7.48 -0.33
C LEU A 246 -19.46 6.77 0.44
N VAL A 247 -20.18 7.49 1.31
CA VAL A 247 -21.30 6.94 2.09
C VAL A 247 -22.39 6.41 1.16
N THR A 248 -22.79 7.18 0.15
CA THR A 248 -23.79 6.76 -0.84
C THR A 248 -23.41 5.43 -1.48
N GLN A 249 -22.14 5.28 -1.88
CA GLN A 249 -21.69 4.01 -2.46
C GLN A 249 -21.63 2.85 -1.46
N MET A 250 -21.30 3.12 -0.21
CA MET A 250 -21.32 2.09 0.84
C MET A 250 -22.74 1.60 1.12
N THR A 251 -23.72 2.50 1.12
CA THR A 251 -25.16 2.15 1.31
C THR A 251 -25.70 1.29 0.16
N ASP A 252 -25.17 1.46 -1.06
CA ASP A 252 -25.55 0.63 -2.21
C ASP A 252 -24.93 -0.80 -2.15
N LEU A 253 -23.84 -0.96 -1.41
CA LEU A 253 -23.10 -2.23 -1.32
C LEU A 253 -23.46 -3.07 -0.10
N ASP A 254 -23.92 -2.45 0.98
CA ASP A 254 -24.19 -3.08 2.27
C ASP A 254 -25.50 -2.57 2.87
N GLU A 255 -26.46 -3.49 3.04
CA GLU A 255 -27.80 -3.16 3.57
C GLU A 255 -27.75 -2.68 5.04
N GLU A 256 -26.80 -3.16 5.83
CA GLU A 256 -26.66 -2.77 7.24
C GLU A 256 -26.17 -1.33 7.33
N ILE A 257 -25.20 -0.96 6.51
CA ILE A 257 -24.76 0.44 6.38
C ILE A 257 -25.92 1.32 5.84
N GLY A 258 -26.67 0.82 4.86
CA GLY A 258 -27.83 1.51 4.30
C GLY A 258 -28.95 1.79 5.32
N MET A 259 -29.05 0.99 6.38
CA MET A 259 -30.01 1.22 7.47
C MET A 259 -29.51 2.20 8.55
N MET A 260 -28.20 2.52 8.55
CA MET A 260 -27.60 3.45 9.51
C MET A 260 -27.63 4.89 9.05
N PHE A 261 -27.81 5.14 7.77
CA PHE A 261 -27.84 6.43 7.10
C PHE A 261 -29.20 6.67 6.40
#